data_bd442c92ee1417a2088ba0a2448ce563
#
_entry.id   bd442c92ee1417a2088ba0a2448ce563
#
_cell.length_a   1.000
_cell.length_b   1.000
_cell.length_c   1.000
_cell.angle_alpha   90.00
_cell.angle_beta   90.00
_cell.angle_gamma   90.00
#
_symmetry.space_group_name_H-M   'P 1'
#
loop_
_entity.id
_entity.type
_entity.pdbx_description
1 polymer ?
#
loop_
_entity_poly.entity_id
_entity_poly.type
_entity_poly.pdbx_seq_one_letter_code
_entity_poly.pdbx_strand_id
1 'polypeptide(L)'
;MTGESDPREELIRRLMDLFARTLDHQGTYLETLGLTYSQAKLLWRLEVGDTLSLKELARRCGVDPSNLAGVVGQLSERKLVLSRPATHDKRVRVIRLTAEGVRLRRRLVTYMSQNPAIHALSPKRQDQLLEILREVA
;
A
#
# COMPACT_ATOMS: atom_id res chain seq x y z
N MET A 1 -22.80 0.07 37.64
CA MET A 1 -22.08 1.18 36.97
C MET A 1 -21.62 0.69 35.63
N THR A 2 -22.39 0.96 34.63
CA THR A 2 -22.01 0.75 33.22
C THR A 2 -21.04 1.87 32.87
N GLY A 3 -19.74 1.57 32.91
CA GLY A 3 -18.74 2.48 32.38
C GLY A 3 -19.02 2.68 30.90
N GLU A 4 -19.58 3.80 30.51
CA GLU A 4 -19.61 4.20 29.11
C GLU A 4 -18.15 4.24 28.63
N SER A 5 -17.81 3.33 27.75
CA SER A 5 -16.53 3.31 27.06
C SER A 5 -16.35 4.65 26.36
N ASP A 6 -15.23 5.33 26.57
CA ASP A 6 -14.95 6.59 25.87
C ASP A 6 -15.16 6.37 24.35
N PRO A 7 -15.98 7.20 23.70
CA PRO A 7 -16.21 7.07 22.24
C PRO A 7 -14.92 7.03 21.42
N ARG A 8 -13.85 7.65 21.92
CA ARG A 8 -12.53 7.63 21.28
C ARG A 8 -11.86 6.25 21.39
N GLU A 9 -12.01 5.60 22.55
CA GLU A 9 -11.51 4.23 22.74
C GLU A 9 -12.23 3.25 21.82
N GLU A 10 -13.55 3.35 21.73
CA GLU A 10 -14.35 2.55 20.81
C GLU A 10 -13.93 2.78 19.35
N LEU A 11 -13.73 4.05 18.96
CA LEU A 11 -13.28 4.40 17.61
C LEU A 11 -11.93 3.75 17.26
N ILE A 12 -10.93 3.88 18.14
CA ILE A 12 -9.62 3.28 17.93
C ILE A 12 -9.71 1.75 17.85
N ARG A 13 -10.48 1.13 18.73
CA ARG A 13 -10.70 -0.32 18.69
C ARG A 13 -11.27 -0.76 17.34
N ARG A 14 -12.30 -0.08 16.85
CA ARG A 14 -12.93 -0.37 15.54
C ARG A 14 -11.96 -0.19 14.38
N LEU A 15 -11.13 0.86 14.41
CA LEU A 15 -10.10 1.07 13.40
C LEU A 15 -9.07 -0.05 13.37
N MET A 16 -8.61 -0.48 14.56
CA MET A 16 -7.66 -1.59 14.67
C MET A 16 -8.27 -2.92 14.21
N ASP A 17 -9.52 -3.20 14.55
CA ASP A 17 -10.23 -4.39 14.08
C ASP A 17 -10.39 -4.39 12.56
N LEU A 18 -10.76 -3.25 11.98
CA LEU A 18 -10.87 -3.10 10.52
C LEU A 18 -9.51 -3.31 9.84
N PHE A 19 -8.45 -2.74 10.39
CA PHE A 19 -7.10 -2.91 9.86
C PHE A 19 -6.65 -4.38 9.91
N ALA A 20 -6.85 -5.06 11.03
CA ALA A 20 -6.51 -6.47 11.17
C ALA A 20 -7.26 -7.34 10.16
N ARG A 21 -8.57 -7.15 10.00
CA ARG A 21 -9.38 -7.87 9.00
C ARG A 21 -8.92 -7.59 7.57
N THR A 22 -8.51 -6.35 7.28
CA THR A 22 -7.99 -5.99 5.97
C THR A 22 -6.68 -6.72 5.68
N LEU A 23 -5.78 -6.80 6.65
CA LEU A 23 -4.53 -7.57 6.52
C LEU A 23 -4.79 -9.07 6.33
N ASP A 24 -5.69 -9.65 7.11
CA ASP A 24 -6.05 -11.06 6.97
C ASP A 24 -6.66 -11.37 5.59
N HIS A 25 -7.54 -10.51 5.11
CA HIS A 25 -8.12 -10.64 3.76
C HIS A 25 -7.07 -10.58 2.66
N GLN A 26 -6.04 -9.73 2.83
CA GLN A 26 -4.95 -9.59 1.85
C GLN A 26 -3.96 -10.74 1.90
N GLY A 27 -3.65 -11.28 3.09
CA GLY A 27 -2.56 -12.21 3.31
C GLY A 27 -2.59 -13.42 2.37
N THR A 28 -3.70 -14.12 2.27
CA THR A 28 -3.88 -15.29 1.40
C THR A 28 -3.70 -14.93 -0.08
N TYR A 29 -4.20 -13.77 -0.51
CA TYR A 29 -4.05 -13.34 -1.89
C TYR A 29 -2.60 -12.96 -2.22
N LEU A 30 -1.91 -12.29 -1.31
CA LEU A 30 -0.49 -11.96 -1.49
C LEU A 30 0.37 -13.22 -1.65
N GLU A 31 0.06 -14.28 -0.91
CA GLU A 31 0.71 -15.58 -1.07
C GLU A 31 0.51 -16.14 -2.48
N THR A 32 -0.70 -16.04 -3.06
CA THR A 32 -0.95 -16.49 -4.43
C THR A 32 -0.15 -15.70 -5.48
N LEU A 33 0.21 -14.46 -5.17
CA LEU A 33 1.05 -13.61 -6.02
C LEU A 33 2.55 -13.78 -5.73
N GLY A 34 2.90 -14.54 -4.71
CA GLY A 34 4.28 -14.67 -4.23
C GLY A 34 4.85 -13.34 -3.71
N LEU A 35 4.01 -12.50 -3.14
CA LEU A 35 4.39 -11.20 -2.61
C LEU A 35 4.40 -11.21 -1.07
N THR A 36 5.42 -10.60 -0.50
CA THR A 36 5.39 -10.18 0.90
C THR A 36 4.55 -8.91 1.06
N TYR A 37 4.13 -8.62 2.29
CA TYR A 37 3.40 -7.38 2.59
C TYR A 37 4.20 -6.12 2.17
N SER A 38 5.51 -6.10 2.44
CA SER A 38 6.39 -4.98 2.08
C SER A 38 6.48 -4.79 0.56
N GLN A 39 6.56 -5.88 -0.20
CA GLN A 39 6.56 -5.84 -1.67
C GLN A 39 5.23 -5.33 -2.21
N ALA A 40 4.11 -5.82 -1.68
CA ALA A 40 2.78 -5.36 -2.06
C ALA A 40 2.58 -3.88 -1.75
N LYS A 41 3.01 -3.42 -0.58
CA LYS A 41 2.95 -2.02 -0.16
C LYS A 41 3.72 -1.11 -1.12
N LEU A 42 4.92 -1.50 -1.53
CA LEU A 42 5.71 -0.75 -2.51
C LEU A 42 4.97 -0.67 -3.85
N LEU A 43 4.49 -1.79 -4.38
CA LEU A 43 3.75 -1.83 -5.64
C LEU A 43 2.46 -1.00 -5.58
N TRP A 44 1.79 -0.98 -4.44
CA TRP A 44 0.62 -0.13 -4.23
C TRP A 44 0.96 1.36 -4.27
N ARG A 45 2.08 1.76 -3.66
CA ARG A 45 2.51 3.17 -3.53
C ARG A 45 3.21 3.71 -4.78
N LEU A 46 3.71 2.85 -5.65
CA LEU A 46 4.34 3.24 -6.92
C LEU A 46 3.27 3.20 -8.01
N GLU A 47 2.81 4.36 -8.43
CA GLU A 47 1.75 4.46 -9.42
C GLU A 47 2.27 4.25 -10.84
N VAL A 48 1.37 3.93 -11.75
CA VAL A 48 1.69 3.77 -13.17
C VAL A 48 2.11 5.14 -13.73
N GLY A 49 3.28 5.17 -14.37
CA GLY A 49 3.85 6.41 -14.90
C GLY A 49 4.78 7.13 -13.94
N ASP A 50 4.81 6.74 -12.65
CA ASP A 50 5.75 7.31 -11.70
C ASP A 50 7.19 6.94 -12.04
N THR A 51 8.07 7.90 -11.84
CA THR A 51 9.52 7.72 -11.73
C THR A 51 9.98 8.43 -10.48
N LEU A 52 10.22 7.68 -9.41
CA LEU A 52 10.50 8.20 -8.09
C LEU A 52 11.91 7.84 -7.63
N SER A 53 12.57 8.75 -6.92
CA SER A 53 13.77 8.39 -6.18
C SER A 53 13.46 7.40 -5.06
N LEU A 54 14.47 6.65 -4.62
CA LEU A 54 14.33 5.74 -3.47
C LEU A 54 13.83 6.49 -2.23
N LYS A 55 14.33 7.70 -2.01
CA LYS A 55 13.95 8.56 -0.88
C LYS A 55 12.46 8.97 -0.94
N GLU A 56 11.98 9.38 -2.10
CA GLU A 56 10.57 9.75 -2.31
C GLU A 56 9.65 8.54 -2.12
N LEU A 57 10.01 7.40 -2.67
CA LEU A 57 9.23 6.17 -2.55
C LEU A 57 9.21 5.68 -1.09
N ALA A 58 10.34 5.75 -0.38
CA ALA A 58 10.42 5.43 1.05
C ALA A 58 9.50 6.32 1.88
N ARG A 59 9.44 7.61 1.58
CA ARG A 59 8.51 8.54 2.23
C ARG A 59 7.05 8.14 1.98
N ARG A 60 6.68 7.81 0.76
CA ARG A 60 5.32 7.32 0.45
C ARG A 60 4.98 6.01 1.15
N CYS A 61 5.96 5.14 1.31
CA CYS A 61 5.77 3.86 2.01
C CYS A 61 5.83 4.00 3.54
N GLY A 62 6.29 5.13 4.08
CA GLY A 62 6.47 5.32 5.52
C GLY A 62 7.54 4.42 6.12
N VAL A 63 8.62 4.19 5.39
CA VAL A 63 9.74 3.31 5.80
C VAL A 63 11.08 3.98 5.54
N ASP A 64 12.15 3.48 6.17
CA ASP A 64 13.50 3.94 5.90
C ASP A 64 13.95 3.56 4.49
N PRO A 65 14.68 4.45 3.78
CA PRO A 65 15.24 4.15 2.47
C PRO A 65 16.11 2.90 2.44
N SER A 66 16.88 2.63 3.50
CA SER A 66 17.71 1.42 3.61
C SER A 66 16.89 0.12 3.61
N ASN A 67 15.76 0.11 4.32
CA ASN A 67 14.83 -1.02 4.33
C ASN A 67 14.16 -1.20 2.97
N LEU A 68 13.78 -0.10 2.33
CA LEU A 68 13.13 -0.15 1.02
C LEU A 68 14.08 -0.62 -0.08
N ALA A 69 15.37 -0.32 0.00
CA ALA A 69 16.37 -0.75 -0.99
C ALA A 69 16.38 -2.28 -1.18
N GLY A 70 16.26 -3.03 -0.10
CA GLY A 70 16.16 -4.51 -0.16
C GLY A 70 14.89 -4.96 -0.89
N VAL A 71 13.76 -4.34 -0.62
CA VAL A 71 12.48 -4.65 -1.29
C VAL A 71 12.54 -4.30 -2.77
N VAL A 72 13.10 -3.14 -3.12
CA VAL A 72 13.34 -2.74 -4.52
C VAL A 72 14.22 -3.78 -5.23
N GLY A 73 15.31 -4.22 -4.59
CA GLY A 73 16.18 -5.26 -5.14
C GLY A 73 15.44 -6.56 -5.46
N GLN A 74 14.62 -7.05 -4.53
CA GLN A 74 13.80 -8.25 -4.72
C GLN A 74 12.81 -8.11 -5.87
N LEU A 75 12.12 -6.98 -5.96
CA LEU A 75 11.17 -6.71 -7.05
C LEU A 75 11.87 -6.51 -8.39
N SER A 76 13.07 -5.95 -8.38
CA SER A 76 13.91 -5.78 -9.56
C SER A 76 14.37 -7.13 -10.13
N GLU A 77 14.78 -8.07 -9.27
CA GLU A 77 15.11 -9.45 -9.65
C GLU A 77 13.92 -10.17 -10.30
N ARG A 78 12.73 -9.92 -9.80
CA ARG A 78 11.47 -10.42 -10.39
C ARG A 78 11.02 -9.65 -11.64
N LYS A 79 11.77 -8.64 -12.09
CA LYS A 79 11.46 -7.79 -13.24
C LYS A 79 10.14 -7.03 -13.11
N LEU A 80 9.74 -6.70 -11.87
CA LEU A 80 8.51 -5.95 -11.60
C LEU A 80 8.74 -4.45 -11.52
N VAL A 81 9.96 -4.06 -11.14
CA VAL A 81 10.40 -2.67 -11.14
C VAL A 81 11.75 -2.55 -11.85
N LEU A 82 12.01 -1.37 -12.39
CA LEU A 82 13.33 -0.95 -12.86
C LEU A 82 13.91 0.04 -11.85
N SER A 83 15.18 -0.18 -11.50
CA SER A 83 15.95 0.74 -10.68
C SER A 83 17.17 1.16 -11.48
N ARG A 84 17.29 2.45 -11.78
CA ARG A 84 18.36 3.03 -12.58
C ARG A 84 18.90 4.30 -11.95
N PRO A 85 20.18 4.67 -12.20
CA PRO A 85 20.67 5.99 -11.87
C PRO A 85 19.84 7.08 -12.57
N ALA A 86 19.57 8.17 -11.87
CA ALA A 86 18.93 9.33 -12.47
C ALA A 86 19.83 9.98 -13.53
N THR A 87 19.24 10.57 -14.58
CA THR A 87 19.99 11.20 -15.65
C THR A 87 20.76 12.44 -15.22
N HIS A 88 20.22 13.19 -14.25
CA HIS A 88 20.80 14.44 -13.73
C HIS A 88 21.81 14.25 -12.59
N ASP A 89 21.73 13.12 -11.88
CA ASP A 89 22.65 12.76 -10.79
C ASP A 89 22.72 11.24 -10.65
N LYS A 90 23.83 10.64 -11.10
CA LYS A 90 24.03 9.17 -11.06
C LYS A 90 24.10 8.59 -9.66
N ARG A 91 24.24 9.41 -8.61
CA ARG A 91 24.19 8.96 -7.21
C ARG A 91 22.76 8.72 -6.74
N VAL A 92 21.77 9.28 -7.42
CA VAL A 92 20.34 9.11 -7.13
C VAL A 92 19.80 7.97 -7.98
N ARG A 93 19.18 6.99 -7.34
CA ARG A 93 18.47 5.93 -8.05
C ARG A 93 17.00 6.29 -8.19
N VAL A 94 16.46 6.05 -9.37
CA VAL A 94 15.04 6.21 -9.66
C VAL A 94 14.40 4.87 -9.95
N ILE A 95 13.17 4.70 -9.47
CA ILE A 95 12.41 3.46 -9.52
C ILE A 95 11.12 3.70 -10.29
N ARG A 96 10.78 2.77 -11.17
CA ARG A 96 9.51 2.75 -11.90
C ARG A 96 9.01 1.33 -12.10
N LEU A 97 7.72 1.18 -12.33
CA LEU A 97 7.14 -0.10 -12.69
C LEU A 97 7.57 -0.53 -14.11
N THR A 98 7.81 -1.82 -14.29
CA THR A 98 7.86 -2.44 -15.62
C THR A 98 6.44 -2.72 -16.13
N ALA A 99 6.30 -3.14 -17.38
CA ALA A 99 5.00 -3.59 -17.91
C ALA A 99 4.44 -4.75 -17.08
N GLU A 100 5.30 -5.68 -16.65
CA GLU A 100 4.92 -6.79 -15.76
C GLU A 100 4.48 -6.28 -14.38
N GLY A 101 5.22 -5.33 -13.82
CA GLY A 101 4.87 -4.66 -12.55
C GLY A 101 3.53 -3.94 -12.63
N VAL A 102 3.23 -3.29 -13.74
CA VAL A 102 1.91 -2.66 -13.98
C VAL A 102 0.79 -3.69 -13.98
N ARG A 103 0.98 -4.83 -14.64
CA ARG A 103 -0.02 -5.92 -14.66
C ARG A 103 -0.26 -6.49 -13.26
N LEU A 104 0.80 -6.76 -12.53
CA LEU A 104 0.69 -7.29 -11.16
C LEU A 104 0.05 -6.28 -10.21
N ARG A 105 0.47 -5.02 -10.29
CA ARG A 105 -0.15 -3.93 -9.50
C ARG A 105 -1.65 -3.81 -9.78
N ARG A 106 -2.07 -3.89 -11.02
CA ARG A 106 -3.49 -3.83 -11.39
C ARG A 106 -4.29 -4.96 -10.73
N ARG A 107 -3.76 -6.18 -10.74
CA ARG A 107 -4.39 -7.31 -10.04
C ARG A 107 -4.48 -7.07 -8.54
N LEU A 108 -3.39 -6.59 -7.94
CA LEU A 108 -3.33 -6.25 -6.51
C LEU A 108 -4.36 -5.18 -6.14
N VAL A 109 -4.38 -4.07 -6.86
CA VAL A 109 -5.31 -2.95 -6.61
C VAL A 109 -6.77 -3.40 -6.76
N THR A 110 -7.09 -4.17 -7.81
CA THR A 110 -8.43 -4.70 -8.04
C THR A 110 -8.89 -5.56 -6.87
N TYR A 111 -8.03 -6.47 -6.39
CA TYR A 111 -8.37 -7.32 -5.26
C TYR A 111 -8.54 -6.52 -3.95
N MET A 112 -7.63 -5.60 -3.67
CA MET A 112 -7.70 -4.77 -2.47
C MET A 112 -8.93 -3.86 -2.46
N SER A 113 -9.37 -3.39 -3.64
CA SER A 113 -10.57 -2.58 -3.77
C SER A 113 -11.86 -3.37 -3.49
N GLN A 114 -11.80 -4.70 -3.50
CA GLN A 114 -12.93 -5.58 -3.18
C GLN A 114 -13.02 -5.94 -1.69
N ASN A 115 -12.44 -5.12 -0.81
CA ASN A 115 -12.50 -5.35 0.63
C ASN A 115 -13.95 -5.52 1.11
N PRO A 116 -14.32 -6.68 1.69
CA PRO A 116 -15.72 -6.98 2.05
C PRO A 116 -16.31 -5.99 3.04
N ALA A 117 -15.50 -5.47 3.97
CA ALA A 117 -15.97 -4.51 4.97
C ALA A 117 -16.38 -3.17 4.33
N ILE A 118 -15.66 -2.75 3.28
CA ILE A 118 -15.99 -1.53 2.54
C ILE A 118 -17.16 -1.78 1.59
N HIS A 119 -17.18 -2.92 0.91
CA HIS A 119 -18.29 -3.29 0.04
C HIS A 119 -19.64 -3.46 0.76
N ALA A 120 -19.64 -3.77 2.06
CA ALA A 120 -20.86 -3.83 2.87
C ALA A 120 -21.50 -2.45 3.10
N LEU A 121 -20.77 -1.36 2.88
CA LEU A 121 -21.30 -0.01 2.99
C LEU A 121 -22.02 0.40 1.69
N SER A 122 -23.12 1.15 1.83
CA SER A 122 -23.73 1.82 0.68
C SER A 122 -22.76 2.83 0.04
N PRO A 123 -22.91 3.15 -1.26
CA PRO A 123 -22.06 4.14 -1.93
C PRO A 123 -21.96 5.46 -1.16
N LYS A 124 -23.07 5.98 -0.65
CA LYS A 124 -23.11 7.18 0.18
C LYS A 124 -22.24 7.08 1.42
N ARG A 125 -22.26 5.92 2.09
CA ARG A 125 -21.44 5.67 3.29
C ARG A 125 -19.96 5.54 2.95
N GLN A 126 -19.64 4.97 1.78
CA GLN A 126 -18.27 4.92 1.30
C GLN A 126 -17.70 6.33 1.06
N ASP A 127 -18.49 7.21 0.43
CA ASP A 127 -18.10 8.61 0.21
C ASP A 127 -17.87 9.36 1.53
N GLN A 128 -18.79 9.20 2.49
CA GLN A 128 -18.65 9.79 3.82
C GLN A 128 -17.37 9.31 4.54
N LEU A 129 -17.09 8.01 4.48
CA LEU A 129 -15.89 7.46 5.08
C LEU A 129 -14.62 7.99 4.38
N LEU A 130 -14.65 8.10 3.06
CA LEU A 130 -13.51 8.64 2.30
C LEU A 130 -13.22 10.10 2.69
N GLU A 131 -14.25 10.93 2.86
CA GLU A 131 -14.09 12.31 3.34
C GLU A 131 -13.43 12.37 4.71
N ILE A 132 -13.93 11.57 5.66
CA ILE A 132 -13.35 11.49 7.01
C ILE A 132 -11.88 11.04 6.97
N LEU A 133 -11.58 10.02 6.18
CA LEU A 133 -10.20 9.52 6.05
C LEU A 133 -9.25 10.56 5.45
N ARG A 134 -9.73 11.42 4.56
CA ARG A 134 -8.94 12.53 3.99
C ARG A 134 -8.58 13.60 5.02
N GLU A 135 -9.39 13.77 6.06
CA GLU A 135 -9.11 14.72 7.14
C GLU A 135 -8.06 14.22 8.11
N VAL A 136 -7.91 12.90 8.27
CA VAL A 136 -7.05 12.27 9.29
C VAL A 136 -5.79 11.61 8.75
N ALA A 137 -5.65 11.49 7.43
CA ALA A 137 -4.55 10.77 6.79
C ALA A 137 -3.69 11.67 5.87
#